data_beab49a8dc9c994b31e495cebece71df
#
_entry.id   beab49a8dc9c994b31e495cebece71df
#
_cell.length_a   1.000
_cell.length_b   1.000
_cell.length_c   1.000
_cell.angle_alpha   90.00
_cell.angle_beta   90.00
_cell.angle_gamma   90.00
#
_symmetry.space_group_name_H-M   'P 1'
#
loop_
_entity.id
_entity.type
_entity.pdbx_description
1 polymer ?
#
loop_
_entity_poly.entity_id
_entity_poly.type
_entity_poly.pdbx_seq_one_letter_code
_entity_poly.pdbx_strand_id
1 'polypeptide(L)'
;MFDYSIWSGLLIPIIIVVVILFYAFRILREYERAVVFMLGRLWKVKGPGLVIIIPIVQQMVRIDLRTRVLDVPPQDVISRDNVSVRVSAVVYFRVIDPEKAIIQVEHFGEATSQLAQTTLRSVLGQHDLDQMLQEREKLNTDIRRILDEQTDAWGIKVSIVELKHVDLNETMVRAIARQAEAERIRRAKVIDAEGEFQAAEKLAQAGAILSTRPEAMQLRYFTALQSIAGERASTIVFPIPTNQMQTLRGS
;
A
#
# COMPACT_ATOMS: atom_id res chain seq x y z
N MET A 1 -55.78 57.47 -23.52
CA MET A 1 -54.60 57.66 -22.69
C MET A 1 -54.48 56.36 -21.90
N PHE A 2 -53.62 55.38 -22.37
CA PHE A 2 -53.51 54.09 -21.71
C PHE A 2 -52.74 54.27 -20.39
N ASP A 3 -53.38 53.85 -19.31
CA ASP A 3 -52.82 53.99 -17.94
C ASP A 3 -51.49 53.18 -17.76
N TYR A 4 -50.39 53.82 -18.10
CA TYR A 4 -49.01 53.26 -17.87
C TYR A 4 -48.75 52.97 -16.41
N SER A 5 -49.50 53.59 -15.48
CA SER A 5 -49.33 53.39 -14.04
C SER A 5 -49.76 51.99 -13.55
N ILE A 6 -50.78 51.42 -14.18
CA ILE A 6 -51.26 50.06 -13.82
C ILE A 6 -50.34 48.99 -14.36
N TRP A 7 -49.72 49.18 -15.52
CA TRP A 7 -48.77 48.24 -16.12
C TRP A 7 -47.41 48.23 -15.39
N SER A 8 -46.96 49.40 -14.96
CA SER A 8 -45.72 49.48 -14.15
C SER A 8 -45.88 48.84 -12.77
N GLY A 9 -47.05 48.91 -12.17
CA GLY A 9 -47.37 48.26 -10.90
C GLY A 9 -47.40 46.74 -10.98
N LEU A 10 -47.79 46.19 -12.15
CA LEU A 10 -47.80 44.73 -12.37
C LEU A 10 -46.47 44.14 -12.81
N LEU A 11 -45.60 44.92 -13.46
CA LEU A 11 -44.31 44.48 -13.94
C LEU A 11 -43.36 44.02 -12.79
N ILE A 12 -43.33 44.77 -11.68
CA ILE A 12 -42.48 44.46 -10.54
C ILE A 12 -42.79 43.07 -9.93
N PRO A 13 -44.07 42.74 -9.57
CA PRO A 13 -44.39 41.43 -9.03
C PRO A 13 -44.16 40.30 -10.05
N ILE A 14 -44.39 40.54 -11.34
CA ILE A 14 -44.10 39.55 -12.40
C ILE A 14 -42.60 39.24 -12.45
N ILE A 15 -41.75 40.26 -12.43
CA ILE A 15 -40.27 40.09 -12.42
C ILE A 15 -39.86 39.30 -11.18
N ILE A 16 -40.41 39.62 -10.00
CA ILE A 16 -40.11 38.89 -8.76
C ILE A 16 -40.46 37.42 -8.88
N VAL A 17 -41.66 37.11 -9.41
CA VAL A 17 -42.11 35.72 -9.62
C VAL A 17 -41.20 34.99 -10.62
N VAL A 18 -40.81 35.62 -11.73
CA VAL A 18 -39.87 35.03 -12.70
C VAL A 18 -38.52 34.77 -12.09
N VAL A 19 -37.98 35.67 -11.29
CA VAL A 19 -36.72 35.49 -10.57
C VAL A 19 -36.82 34.34 -9.57
N ILE A 20 -37.89 34.27 -8.79
CA ILE A 20 -38.13 33.17 -7.85
C ILE A 20 -38.21 31.83 -8.59
N LEU A 21 -38.93 31.77 -9.71
CA LEU A 21 -39.01 30.56 -10.53
C LEU A 21 -37.66 30.16 -11.09
N PHE A 22 -36.87 31.11 -11.57
CA PHE A 22 -35.52 30.83 -12.06
C PHE A 22 -34.61 30.22 -10.97
N TYR A 23 -34.67 30.73 -9.74
CA TYR A 23 -33.92 30.18 -8.59
C TYR A 23 -34.50 28.88 -8.06
N ALA A 24 -35.79 28.57 -8.34
CA ALA A 24 -36.40 27.34 -7.89
C ALA A 24 -35.97 26.11 -8.68
N PHE A 25 -35.57 26.28 -9.95
CA PHE A 25 -35.13 25.18 -10.79
C PHE A 25 -33.63 24.90 -10.57
N ARG A 26 -33.33 23.69 -10.12
CA ARG A 26 -31.95 23.21 -9.92
C ARG A 26 -31.77 21.89 -10.66
N ILE A 27 -30.72 21.79 -11.45
CA ILE A 27 -30.32 20.56 -12.13
C ILE A 27 -29.21 19.91 -11.32
N LEU A 28 -29.41 18.64 -10.97
CA LEU A 28 -28.43 17.79 -10.29
C LEU A 28 -27.86 16.80 -11.29
N ARG A 29 -26.56 16.59 -11.21
CA ARG A 29 -25.86 15.59 -11.99
C ARG A 29 -26.16 14.18 -11.46
N GLU A 30 -25.91 13.15 -12.26
CA GLU A 30 -26.22 11.76 -11.89
C GLU A 30 -25.52 11.31 -10.60
N TYR A 31 -24.34 11.80 -10.36
CA TYR A 31 -23.54 11.51 -9.17
C TYR A 31 -23.80 12.43 -7.98
N GLU A 32 -24.72 13.39 -8.11
CA GLU A 32 -25.10 14.32 -7.05
C GLU A 32 -26.44 13.91 -6.43
N ARG A 33 -26.56 14.11 -5.14
CA ARG A 33 -27.83 14.03 -4.41
C ARG A 33 -28.07 15.33 -3.66
N ALA A 34 -29.32 15.73 -3.62
CA ALA A 34 -29.76 16.91 -2.88
C ALA A 34 -30.44 16.47 -1.59
N VAL A 35 -29.86 16.83 -0.47
CA VAL A 35 -30.56 16.75 0.81
C VAL A 35 -31.31 18.06 1.02
N VAL A 36 -32.65 17.99 1.04
CA VAL A 36 -33.50 19.13 1.14
C VAL A 36 -34.07 19.27 2.55
N PHE A 37 -33.83 20.43 3.13
CA PHE A 37 -34.39 20.84 4.40
C PHE A 37 -35.55 21.79 4.17
N MET A 38 -36.66 21.60 4.89
CA MET A 38 -37.80 22.48 4.88
C MET A 38 -37.97 23.10 6.28
N LEU A 39 -37.85 24.41 6.38
CA LEU A 39 -37.90 25.14 7.67
C LEU A 39 -36.96 24.55 8.72
N GLY A 40 -35.76 24.18 8.33
CA GLY A 40 -34.73 23.60 9.24
C GLY A 40 -34.92 22.12 9.55
N ARG A 41 -35.97 21.45 9.09
CA ARG A 41 -36.16 20.01 9.25
C ARG A 41 -35.84 19.29 7.95
N LEU A 42 -35.18 18.13 8.06
CA LEU A 42 -34.98 17.24 6.93
C LEU A 42 -36.33 16.85 6.34
N TRP A 43 -36.50 17.09 5.02
CA TRP A 43 -37.72 16.73 4.32
C TRP A 43 -37.50 15.50 3.42
N LYS A 44 -36.56 15.57 2.49
CA LYS A 44 -36.36 14.48 1.52
C LYS A 44 -34.98 14.58 0.86
N VAL A 45 -34.41 13.42 0.52
CA VAL A 45 -33.29 13.33 -0.40
C VAL A 45 -33.84 13.22 -1.84
N LYS A 46 -33.42 14.12 -2.71
CA LYS A 46 -33.82 14.15 -4.14
C LYS A 46 -32.68 13.61 -4.99
N GLY A 47 -33.06 12.79 -5.97
CA GLY A 47 -32.17 12.19 -6.95
C GLY A 47 -31.67 13.13 -8.03
N PRO A 48 -30.96 12.61 -9.07
CA PRO A 48 -30.48 13.40 -10.21
C PRO A 48 -31.60 13.88 -11.09
N GLY A 49 -31.31 14.91 -11.90
CA GLY A 49 -32.26 15.53 -12.81
C GLY A 49 -32.77 16.87 -12.32
N LEU A 50 -33.96 17.26 -12.78
CA LEU A 50 -34.57 18.51 -12.44
C LEU A 50 -35.21 18.46 -11.06
N VAL A 51 -34.74 19.32 -10.18
CA VAL A 51 -35.26 19.45 -8.81
C VAL A 51 -35.82 20.84 -8.61
N ILE A 52 -37.06 20.88 -8.15
CA ILE A 52 -37.74 22.14 -7.80
C ILE A 52 -37.58 22.36 -6.31
N ILE A 53 -37.05 23.53 -5.95
CA ILE A 53 -36.81 23.97 -4.57
C ILE A 53 -37.53 25.32 -4.41
N ILE A 54 -38.31 25.47 -3.34
CA ILE A 54 -38.94 26.73 -3.00
C ILE A 54 -37.91 27.60 -2.27
N PRO A 55 -37.41 28.67 -2.91
CA PRO A 55 -36.47 29.59 -2.25
C PRO A 55 -37.07 30.12 -0.95
N ILE A 56 -36.25 30.45 0.04
CA ILE A 56 -36.60 30.95 1.37
C ILE A 56 -37.13 29.86 2.33
N VAL A 57 -37.99 28.94 1.86
CA VAL A 57 -38.60 27.88 2.70
C VAL A 57 -37.75 26.62 2.71
N GLN A 58 -37.10 26.33 1.59
CA GLN A 58 -36.30 25.11 1.42
C GLN A 58 -34.85 25.47 1.22
N GLN A 59 -33.98 24.74 1.94
CA GLN A 59 -32.54 24.78 1.77
C GLN A 59 -32.05 23.43 1.23
N MET A 60 -31.06 23.46 0.34
CA MET A 60 -30.52 22.29 -0.31
C MET A 60 -29.02 22.20 -0.09
N VAL A 61 -28.57 21.04 0.37
CA VAL A 61 -27.16 20.69 0.42
C VAL A 61 -26.89 19.61 -0.62
N ARG A 62 -25.87 19.84 -1.49
CA ARG A 62 -25.45 18.86 -2.51
C ARG A 62 -24.37 17.98 -1.98
N ILE A 63 -24.49 16.68 -2.23
CA ILE A 63 -23.48 15.69 -1.91
C ILE A 63 -23.10 14.93 -3.16
N ASP A 64 -21.79 14.75 -3.35
CA ASP A 64 -21.20 13.94 -4.40
C ASP A 64 -21.03 12.50 -3.88
N LEU A 65 -21.57 11.51 -4.62
CA LEU A 65 -21.53 10.09 -4.29
C LEU A 65 -20.28 9.36 -4.84
N ARG A 66 -19.45 10.06 -5.61
CA ARG A 66 -18.24 9.47 -6.17
C ARG A 66 -17.24 9.14 -5.07
N THR A 67 -16.39 8.16 -5.36
CA THR A 67 -15.26 7.85 -4.49
C THR A 67 -14.32 9.05 -4.43
N ARG A 68 -14.02 9.46 -3.23
CA ARG A 68 -13.04 10.51 -2.92
C ARG A 68 -11.80 9.89 -2.32
N VAL A 69 -10.68 10.52 -2.61
CA VAL A 69 -9.38 10.17 -2.04
C VAL A 69 -9.09 11.14 -0.90
N LEU A 70 -8.77 10.59 0.25
CA LEU A 70 -8.38 11.33 1.43
C LEU A 70 -6.95 10.99 1.80
N ASP A 71 -6.07 11.96 1.71
CA ASP A 71 -4.70 11.82 2.20
C ASP A 71 -4.68 11.99 3.72
N VAL A 72 -4.21 10.96 4.41
CA VAL A 72 -3.98 11.00 5.85
C VAL A 72 -2.55 11.48 6.08
N PRO A 73 -2.35 12.61 6.79
CA PRO A 73 -1.04 13.17 7.03
C PRO A 73 -0.16 12.18 7.82
N PRO A 74 1.17 12.29 7.72
CA PRO A 74 2.10 11.44 8.44
C PRO A 74 1.86 11.47 9.95
N GLN A 75 1.77 10.28 10.55
CA GLN A 75 1.59 10.08 11.98
C GLN A 75 2.82 9.40 12.55
N ASP A 76 3.36 9.97 13.65
CA ASP A 76 4.40 9.33 14.43
C ASP A 76 3.74 8.30 15.35
N VAL A 77 4.14 7.04 15.20
CA VAL A 77 3.60 5.88 15.94
C VAL A 77 4.75 5.10 16.55
N ILE A 78 4.55 4.57 17.73
CA ILE A 78 5.47 3.63 18.36
C ILE A 78 4.89 2.23 18.14
N SER A 79 5.65 1.36 17.48
CA SER A 79 5.29 -0.05 17.26
C SER A 79 5.32 -0.85 18.56
N ARG A 80 4.80 -2.08 18.53
CA ARG A 80 4.79 -2.97 19.69
C ARG A 80 6.21 -3.31 20.18
N ASP A 81 7.17 -3.40 19.27
CA ASP A 81 8.61 -3.61 19.54
C ASP A 81 9.36 -2.31 19.90
N ASN A 82 8.62 -1.25 20.27
CA ASN A 82 9.15 0.02 20.78
C ASN A 82 10.01 0.80 19.75
N VAL A 83 9.71 0.66 18.47
CA VAL A 83 10.33 1.43 17.39
C VAL A 83 9.43 2.58 16.98
N SER A 84 9.99 3.81 16.95
CA SER A 84 9.27 4.97 16.43
C SER A 84 9.31 4.98 14.91
N VAL A 85 8.13 4.98 14.30
CA VAL A 85 7.92 5.01 12.85
C VAL A 85 6.99 6.16 12.48
N ARG A 86 7.20 6.73 11.29
CA ARG A 86 6.30 7.71 10.72
C ARG A 86 5.55 7.09 9.56
N VAL A 87 4.23 7.06 9.65
CA VAL A 87 3.38 6.38 8.66
C VAL A 87 2.36 7.34 8.09
N SER A 88 2.20 7.33 6.78
CA SER A 88 1.14 8.01 6.04
C SER A 88 0.26 7.01 5.30
N ALA A 89 -0.99 7.37 5.05
CA ALA A 89 -1.95 6.51 4.38
C ALA A 89 -2.86 7.30 3.44
N VAL A 90 -3.53 6.56 2.57
CA VAL A 90 -4.60 7.06 1.71
C VAL A 90 -5.87 6.27 1.99
N VAL A 91 -6.97 6.96 2.13
CA VAL A 91 -8.29 6.38 2.33
C VAL A 91 -9.19 6.71 1.16
N TYR A 92 -9.73 5.69 0.52
CA TYR A 92 -10.74 5.83 -0.53
C TYR A 92 -12.12 5.60 0.08
N PHE A 93 -12.93 6.62 0.09
CA PHE A 93 -14.26 6.56 0.65
C PHE A 93 -15.31 7.19 -0.28
N ARG A 94 -16.57 6.83 -0.07
CA ARG A 94 -17.72 7.42 -0.76
C ARG A 94 -18.90 7.55 0.20
N VAL A 95 -19.76 8.50 -0.08
CA VAL A 95 -21.03 8.64 0.65
C VAL A 95 -22.05 7.67 0.06
N ILE A 96 -22.64 6.83 0.89
CA ILE A 96 -23.73 5.92 0.52
C ILE A 96 -25.07 6.53 0.93
N ASP A 97 -25.13 7.06 2.15
CA ASP A 97 -26.32 7.68 2.70
C ASP A 97 -26.09 9.19 2.88
N PRO A 98 -26.53 10.02 1.92
CA PRO A 98 -26.37 11.47 1.98
C PRO A 98 -27.05 12.13 3.17
N GLU A 99 -28.14 11.53 3.68
CA GLU A 99 -28.89 12.04 4.82
C GLU A 99 -28.04 11.94 6.09
N LYS A 100 -27.52 10.74 6.37
CA LYS A 100 -26.67 10.51 7.53
C LYS A 100 -25.40 11.35 7.48
N ALA A 101 -24.81 11.49 6.29
CA ALA A 101 -23.56 12.23 6.11
C ALA A 101 -23.67 13.73 6.43
N ILE A 102 -24.89 14.30 6.37
CA ILE A 102 -25.10 15.71 6.72
C ILE A 102 -25.61 15.87 8.16
N ILE A 103 -26.46 14.94 8.63
CA ILE A 103 -27.12 15.10 9.92
C ILE A 103 -26.21 14.64 11.06
N GLN A 104 -25.47 13.55 10.86
CA GLN A 104 -24.70 12.92 11.93
C GLN A 104 -23.33 13.60 12.13
N VAL A 105 -22.80 14.22 11.09
CA VAL A 105 -21.45 14.82 11.10
C VAL A 105 -21.45 16.14 10.34
N GLU A 106 -20.86 17.18 10.93
CA GLU A 106 -20.79 18.50 10.30
C GLU A 106 -19.88 18.48 9.06
N HIS A 107 -18.65 17.95 9.20
CA HIS A 107 -17.65 17.86 8.15
C HIS A 107 -17.14 16.43 8.02
N PHE A 108 -17.87 15.60 7.30
CA PHE A 108 -17.59 14.18 7.17
C PHE A 108 -16.18 13.88 6.62
N GLY A 109 -15.63 14.73 5.76
CA GLY A 109 -14.27 14.56 5.24
C GLY A 109 -13.22 14.73 6.34
N GLU A 110 -13.32 15.78 7.14
CA GLU A 110 -12.40 16.05 8.25
C GLU A 110 -12.55 15.03 9.36
N ALA A 111 -13.79 14.68 9.72
CA ALA A 111 -14.06 13.66 10.71
C ALA A 111 -13.48 12.29 10.31
N THR A 112 -13.65 11.90 9.03
CA THR A 112 -13.04 10.66 8.50
C THR A 112 -11.52 10.73 8.54
N SER A 113 -10.91 11.90 8.27
CA SER A 113 -9.46 12.09 8.35
C SER A 113 -8.95 11.90 9.77
N GLN A 114 -9.58 12.54 10.75
CA GLN A 114 -9.18 12.40 12.15
C GLN A 114 -9.39 10.98 12.67
N LEU A 115 -10.50 10.35 12.29
CA LEU A 115 -10.76 8.95 12.62
C LEU A 115 -9.69 8.03 12.03
N ALA A 116 -9.31 8.25 10.77
CA ALA A 116 -8.25 7.49 10.11
C ALA A 116 -6.90 7.65 10.82
N GLN A 117 -6.53 8.87 11.24
CA GLN A 117 -5.29 9.13 11.97
C GLN A 117 -5.25 8.36 13.31
N THR A 118 -6.35 8.40 14.07
CA THR A 118 -6.43 7.71 15.38
C THR A 118 -6.45 6.20 15.21
N THR A 119 -7.16 5.69 14.21
CA THR A 119 -7.22 4.25 13.90
C THR A 119 -5.87 3.73 13.43
N LEU A 120 -5.18 4.47 12.54
CA LEU A 120 -3.82 4.15 12.12
C LEU A 120 -2.89 4.01 13.32
N ARG A 121 -2.87 5.01 14.21
CA ARG A 121 -2.04 4.98 15.41
C ARG A 121 -2.36 3.79 16.30
N SER A 122 -3.65 3.49 16.51
CA SER A 122 -4.09 2.38 17.33
C SER A 122 -3.71 1.01 16.75
N VAL A 123 -3.96 0.80 15.47
CA VAL A 123 -3.69 -0.49 14.80
C VAL A 123 -2.20 -0.72 14.68
N LEU A 124 -1.45 0.28 14.19
CA LEU A 124 0.00 0.14 14.01
C LEU A 124 0.74 -0.03 15.33
N GLY A 125 0.28 0.62 16.41
CA GLY A 125 0.85 0.44 17.75
C GLY A 125 0.70 -0.98 18.34
N GLN A 126 -0.15 -1.82 17.75
CA GLN A 126 -0.36 -3.22 18.17
C GLN A 126 0.51 -4.21 17.37
N HIS A 127 1.16 -3.76 16.30
CA HIS A 127 1.96 -4.60 15.42
C HIS A 127 3.46 -4.29 15.55
N ASP A 128 4.28 -5.30 15.25
CA ASP A 128 5.73 -5.16 15.18
C ASP A 128 6.15 -4.50 13.87
N LEU A 129 7.33 -3.91 13.85
CA LEU A 129 7.87 -3.27 12.65
C LEU A 129 7.93 -4.23 11.45
N ASP A 130 8.38 -5.47 11.67
CA ASP A 130 8.46 -6.49 10.61
C ASP A 130 7.09 -6.78 9.99
N GLN A 131 6.03 -6.83 10.78
CA GLN A 131 4.65 -7.01 10.29
C GLN A 131 4.21 -5.81 9.46
N MET A 132 4.55 -4.58 9.88
CA MET A 132 4.22 -3.36 9.12
C MET A 132 4.90 -3.31 7.75
N LEU A 133 6.07 -3.93 7.61
CA LEU A 133 6.83 -3.96 6.36
C LEU A 133 6.43 -5.12 5.45
N GLN A 134 6.13 -6.29 6.02
CA GLN A 134 5.89 -7.54 5.28
C GLN A 134 4.41 -7.85 5.06
N GLU A 135 3.52 -7.55 6.03
CA GLU A 135 2.10 -7.89 6.01
C GLU A 135 1.20 -6.67 5.74
N ARG A 136 1.61 -5.77 4.84
CA ARG A 136 0.87 -4.52 4.55
C ARG A 136 -0.58 -4.75 4.15
N GLU A 137 -0.87 -5.76 3.35
CA GLU A 137 -2.22 -6.06 2.87
C GLU A 137 -3.18 -6.44 4.01
N LYS A 138 -2.68 -7.19 4.98
CA LYS A 138 -3.44 -7.54 6.18
C LYS A 138 -3.75 -6.30 7.01
N LEU A 139 -2.74 -5.46 7.25
CA LEU A 139 -2.90 -4.19 7.96
C LEU A 139 -3.89 -3.25 7.24
N ASN A 140 -3.78 -3.10 5.94
CA ASN A 140 -4.69 -2.32 5.12
C ASN A 140 -6.14 -2.82 5.27
N THR A 141 -6.33 -4.14 5.30
CA THR A 141 -7.63 -4.78 5.47
C THR A 141 -8.20 -4.55 6.85
N ASP A 142 -7.40 -4.68 7.91
CA ASP A 142 -7.84 -4.46 9.30
C ASP A 142 -8.19 -2.99 9.54
N ILE A 143 -7.35 -2.06 9.09
CA ILE A 143 -7.63 -0.62 9.20
C ILE A 143 -8.90 -0.27 8.43
N ARG A 144 -9.05 -0.78 7.18
CA ARG A 144 -10.26 -0.58 6.38
C ARG A 144 -11.51 -1.07 7.10
N ARG A 145 -11.47 -2.28 7.68
CA ARG A 145 -12.61 -2.87 8.40
C ARG A 145 -13.02 -2.01 9.58
N ILE A 146 -12.07 -1.58 10.40
CA ILE A 146 -12.35 -0.74 11.58
C ILE A 146 -12.91 0.61 11.17
N LEU A 147 -12.31 1.25 10.15
CA LEU A 147 -12.79 2.53 9.63
C LEU A 147 -14.20 2.41 9.04
N ASP A 148 -14.45 1.37 8.25
CA ASP A 148 -15.74 1.13 7.62
C ASP A 148 -16.85 0.93 8.66
N GLU A 149 -16.60 0.15 9.72
CA GLU A 149 -17.52 -0.05 10.84
C GLU A 149 -17.84 1.27 11.58
N GLN A 150 -16.84 2.11 11.81
CA GLN A 150 -17.02 3.36 12.52
C GLN A 150 -17.68 4.46 11.68
N THR A 151 -17.44 4.47 10.37
CA THR A 151 -18.01 5.47 9.45
C THR A 151 -19.40 5.08 8.93
N ASP A 152 -19.85 3.85 9.12
CA ASP A 152 -21.19 3.39 8.70
C ASP A 152 -22.30 4.20 9.37
N ALA A 153 -22.13 4.58 10.62
CA ALA A 153 -23.05 5.45 11.35
C ALA A 153 -23.24 6.82 10.65
N TRP A 154 -22.26 7.29 9.91
CA TRP A 154 -22.28 8.53 9.15
C TRP A 154 -22.74 8.34 7.68
N GLY A 155 -23.09 7.12 7.30
CA GLY A 155 -23.49 6.80 5.92
C GLY A 155 -22.34 6.87 4.93
N ILE A 156 -21.10 6.64 5.39
CA ILE A 156 -19.87 6.66 4.59
C ILE A 156 -19.35 5.24 4.48
N LYS A 157 -18.95 4.86 3.27
CA LYS A 157 -18.31 3.59 2.96
C LYS A 157 -16.82 3.79 2.68
N VAL A 158 -15.98 3.15 3.46
CA VAL A 158 -14.55 3.06 3.21
C VAL A 158 -14.29 1.86 2.31
N SER A 159 -13.86 2.13 1.08
CA SER A 159 -13.64 1.09 0.06
C SER A 159 -12.26 0.46 0.18
N ILE A 160 -11.23 1.29 0.28
CA ILE A 160 -9.82 0.88 0.31
C ILE A 160 -9.06 1.79 1.28
N VAL A 161 -8.11 1.20 1.99
CA VAL A 161 -7.10 1.92 2.77
C VAL A 161 -5.75 1.40 2.34
N GLU A 162 -4.82 2.29 2.07
CA GLU A 162 -3.46 1.94 1.65
C GLU A 162 -2.43 2.72 2.46
N LEU A 163 -1.49 2.01 3.05
CA LEU A 163 -0.31 2.60 3.69
C LEU A 163 0.66 3.06 2.59
N LYS A 164 0.99 4.36 2.56
CA LYS A 164 1.92 4.94 1.58
C LYS A 164 3.38 4.62 1.93
N HIS A 165 3.86 5.25 2.97
CA HIS A 165 5.25 5.18 3.42
C HIS A 165 5.31 4.83 4.89
N VAL A 166 6.31 4.04 5.23
CA VAL A 166 6.73 3.77 6.61
C VAL A 166 8.16 4.28 6.72
N ASP A 167 8.29 5.48 7.25
CA ASP A 167 9.59 6.14 7.42
C ASP A 167 10.17 5.79 8.78
N LEU A 168 11.42 5.33 8.76
CA LEU A 168 12.18 4.94 9.92
C LEU A 168 13.26 5.99 10.21
N ASN A 169 13.66 6.10 11.48
CA ASN A 169 14.82 6.89 11.84
C ASN A 169 16.08 6.31 11.18
N GLU A 170 16.99 7.16 10.71
CA GLU A 170 18.24 6.75 10.05
C GLU A 170 19.08 5.77 10.86
N THR A 171 19.12 5.92 12.18
CA THR A 171 19.83 5.00 13.06
C THR A 171 19.27 3.59 13.01
N MET A 172 17.94 3.46 12.92
CA MET A 172 17.26 2.18 12.80
C MET A 172 17.45 1.59 11.41
N VAL A 173 17.35 2.39 10.34
CA VAL A 173 17.64 1.95 8.97
C VAL A 173 19.04 1.33 8.90
N ARG A 174 20.05 1.96 9.50
CA ARG A 174 21.42 1.43 9.55
C ARG A 174 21.52 0.15 10.39
N ALA A 175 20.74 0.01 11.46
CA ALA A 175 20.73 -1.20 12.29
C ALA A 175 20.10 -2.37 11.53
N ILE A 176 18.96 -2.16 10.88
CA ILE A 176 18.28 -3.16 10.04
C ILE A 176 19.17 -3.58 8.86
N ALA A 177 19.84 -2.63 8.19
CA ALA A 177 20.77 -2.93 7.11
C ALA A 177 21.91 -3.85 7.56
N ARG A 178 22.52 -3.58 8.73
CA ARG A 178 23.57 -4.43 9.30
C ARG A 178 23.06 -5.83 9.67
N GLN A 179 21.88 -5.91 10.24
CA GLN A 179 21.23 -7.19 10.56
C GLN A 179 20.94 -8.01 9.29
N ALA A 180 20.36 -7.36 8.25
CA ALA A 180 20.09 -8.01 6.99
C ALA A 180 21.37 -8.51 6.29
N GLU A 181 22.45 -7.73 6.34
CA GLU A 181 23.74 -8.12 5.80
C GLU A 181 24.34 -9.33 6.56
N ALA A 182 24.31 -9.30 7.88
CA ALA A 182 24.77 -10.41 8.70
C ALA A 182 23.96 -11.70 8.42
N GLU A 183 22.65 -11.60 8.27
CA GLU A 183 21.80 -12.74 7.92
C GLU A 183 22.07 -13.27 6.51
N ARG A 184 22.33 -12.39 5.53
CA ARG A 184 22.75 -12.79 4.18
C ARG A 184 24.09 -13.52 4.20
N ILE A 185 25.06 -13.01 4.94
CA ILE A 185 26.38 -13.67 5.12
C ILE A 185 26.20 -15.03 5.79
N ARG A 186 25.37 -15.12 6.82
CA ARG A 186 25.07 -16.40 7.48
C ARG A 186 24.45 -17.41 6.50
N ARG A 187 23.46 -16.99 5.72
CA ARG A 187 22.82 -17.85 4.70
C ARG A 187 23.79 -18.27 3.61
N ALA A 188 24.60 -17.34 3.12
CA ALA A 188 25.64 -17.66 2.13
C ALA A 188 26.59 -18.74 2.64
N LYS A 189 27.11 -18.61 3.89
CA LYS A 189 27.96 -19.63 4.48
C LYS A 189 27.30 -21.00 4.63
N VAL A 190 26.01 -21.05 4.94
CA VAL A 190 25.25 -22.32 5.01
C VAL A 190 25.12 -22.94 3.63
N ILE A 191 24.78 -22.14 2.61
CA ILE A 191 24.66 -22.60 1.22
C ILE A 191 26.00 -23.08 0.69
N ASP A 192 27.09 -22.36 0.97
CA ASP A 192 28.45 -22.74 0.57
C ASP A 192 28.85 -24.08 1.23
N ALA A 193 28.65 -24.21 2.55
CA ALA A 193 28.96 -25.45 3.26
C ALA A 193 28.10 -26.64 2.76
N GLU A 194 26.83 -26.42 2.49
CA GLU A 194 25.96 -27.44 1.88
C GLU A 194 26.42 -27.83 0.48
N GLY A 195 26.82 -26.81 -0.33
CA GLY A 195 27.41 -27.04 -1.65
C GLY A 195 28.71 -27.81 -1.60
N GLU A 196 29.64 -27.49 -0.66
CA GLU A 196 30.87 -28.23 -0.45
C GLU A 196 30.61 -29.68 -0.01
N PHE A 197 29.64 -29.87 0.89
CA PHE A 197 29.25 -31.22 1.32
C PHE A 197 28.75 -32.08 0.16
N GLN A 198 27.81 -31.54 -0.63
CA GLN A 198 27.27 -32.24 -1.81
C GLN A 198 28.34 -32.49 -2.88
N ALA A 199 29.24 -31.54 -3.09
CA ALA A 199 30.39 -31.70 -3.99
C ALA A 199 31.33 -32.79 -3.52
N ALA A 200 31.68 -32.80 -2.21
CA ALA A 200 32.58 -33.80 -1.61
C ALA A 200 31.98 -35.22 -1.72
N GLU A 201 30.67 -35.35 -1.47
CA GLU A 201 30.01 -36.64 -1.61
C GLU A 201 30.06 -37.17 -3.06
N LYS A 202 29.76 -36.29 -4.05
CA LYS A 202 29.82 -36.64 -5.47
C LYS A 202 31.25 -36.94 -5.93
N LEU A 203 32.25 -36.19 -5.42
CA LEU A 203 33.67 -36.45 -5.71
C LEU A 203 34.11 -37.77 -5.12
N ALA A 204 33.68 -38.12 -3.90
CA ALA A 204 33.98 -39.41 -3.29
C ALA A 204 33.38 -40.57 -4.10
N GLN A 205 32.12 -40.45 -4.53
CA GLN A 205 31.46 -41.43 -5.40
C GLN A 205 32.18 -41.56 -6.75
N ALA A 206 32.53 -40.42 -7.39
CA ALA A 206 33.32 -40.42 -8.62
C ALA A 206 34.69 -41.05 -8.45
N GLY A 207 35.38 -40.76 -7.33
CA GLY A 207 36.66 -41.35 -6.95
C GLY A 207 36.58 -42.87 -6.78
N ALA A 208 35.51 -43.38 -6.13
CA ALA A 208 35.27 -44.81 -5.95
C ALA A 208 35.07 -45.51 -7.32
N ILE A 209 34.36 -44.90 -8.26
CA ILE A 209 34.18 -45.45 -9.61
C ILE A 209 35.51 -45.43 -10.41
N LEU A 210 36.26 -44.33 -10.33
CA LEU A 210 37.53 -44.20 -11.05
C LEU A 210 38.61 -45.10 -10.49
N SER A 211 38.60 -45.42 -9.20
CA SER A 211 39.60 -46.34 -8.57
C SER A 211 39.49 -47.78 -9.06
N THR A 212 38.34 -48.19 -9.64
CA THR A 212 38.15 -49.53 -10.23
C THR A 212 38.88 -49.73 -11.55
N ARG A 213 39.35 -48.65 -12.21
CA ARG A 213 40.05 -48.66 -13.52
C ARG A 213 41.21 -47.68 -13.53
N PRO A 214 42.48 -48.15 -13.38
CA PRO A 214 43.66 -47.29 -13.32
C PRO A 214 43.82 -46.35 -14.53
N GLU A 215 43.45 -46.83 -15.72
CA GLU A 215 43.54 -46.06 -16.96
C GLU A 215 42.58 -44.82 -16.94
N ALA A 216 41.40 -44.93 -16.31
CA ALA A 216 40.44 -43.82 -16.18
C ALA A 216 41.00 -42.72 -15.26
N MET A 217 41.78 -43.06 -14.25
CA MET A 217 42.42 -42.11 -13.37
C MET A 217 43.51 -41.29 -14.11
N GLN A 218 44.27 -41.93 -15.01
CA GLN A 218 45.26 -41.22 -15.83
C GLN A 218 44.61 -40.25 -16.80
N LEU A 219 43.53 -40.65 -17.46
CA LEU A 219 42.73 -39.77 -18.37
C LEU A 219 42.19 -38.57 -17.59
N ARG A 220 41.66 -38.78 -16.38
CA ARG A 220 41.13 -37.69 -15.54
C ARG A 220 42.24 -36.71 -15.13
N TYR A 221 43.44 -37.23 -14.83
CA TYR A 221 44.62 -36.42 -14.53
C TYR A 221 45.02 -35.53 -15.71
N PHE A 222 45.06 -36.08 -16.94
CA PHE A 222 45.33 -35.29 -18.15
C PHE A 222 44.27 -34.25 -18.43
N THR A 223 43.01 -34.54 -18.24
CA THR A 223 41.92 -33.58 -18.40
C THR A 223 42.01 -32.44 -17.38
N ALA A 224 42.35 -32.72 -16.14
CA ALA A 224 42.58 -31.74 -15.10
C ALA A 224 43.78 -30.83 -15.42
N LEU A 225 44.88 -31.40 -15.91
CA LEU A 225 46.04 -30.64 -16.39
C LEU A 225 45.67 -29.70 -17.56
N GLN A 226 44.86 -30.18 -18.50
CA GLN A 226 44.40 -29.38 -19.66
C GLN A 226 43.51 -28.22 -19.21
N SER A 227 42.67 -28.41 -18.19
CA SER A 227 41.80 -27.34 -17.67
C SER A 227 42.57 -26.27 -16.90
N ILE A 228 43.69 -26.59 -16.30
CA ILE A 228 44.60 -25.67 -15.57
C ILE A 228 45.55 -24.96 -16.55
N ALA A 229 45.97 -25.65 -17.61
CA ALA A 229 46.81 -25.11 -18.65
C ALA A 229 46.01 -24.25 -19.68
N GLY A 230 45.26 -23.28 -19.18
CA GLY A 230 44.56 -22.31 -20.05
C GLY A 230 45.53 -21.44 -20.85
N GLU A 231 45.07 -20.84 -21.95
CA GLU A 231 45.81 -20.12 -23.00
C GLU A 231 46.85 -19.06 -22.52
N ARG A 232 46.95 -18.76 -21.24
CA ARG A 232 47.80 -17.68 -20.68
C ARG A 232 48.72 -18.08 -19.54
N ALA A 233 48.79 -19.34 -19.16
CA ALA A 233 49.67 -19.79 -18.06
C ALA A 233 51.07 -20.14 -18.59
N SER A 234 52.07 -19.32 -18.31
CA SER A 234 53.47 -19.55 -18.68
C SER A 234 54.22 -20.48 -17.74
N THR A 235 53.70 -20.75 -16.54
CA THR A 235 54.33 -21.64 -15.56
C THR A 235 53.31 -22.27 -14.61
N ILE A 236 53.29 -23.61 -14.55
CA ILE A 236 52.43 -24.36 -13.63
C ILE A 236 53.34 -25.09 -12.61
N VAL A 237 53.20 -24.74 -11.33
CA VAL A 237 53.91 -25.39 -10.22
C VAL A 237 53.00 -26.44 -9.61
N PHE A 238 53.38 -27.72 -9.76
CA PHE A 238 52.70 -28.85 -9.15
C PHE A 238 53.42 -29.34 -7.89
N PRO A 239 52.80 -29.32 -6.72
CA PRO A 239 53.33 -30.04 -5.55
C PRO A 239 53.08 -31.54 -5.75
N ILE A 240 54.08 -32.28 -6.06
CA ILE A 240 54.02 -33.74 -6.11
C ILE A 240 54.33 -34.28 -4.71
N PRO A 241 53.41 -35.02 -4.06
CA PRO A 241 53.73 -35.66 -2.77
C PRO A 241 54.87 -36.65 -2.95
N THR A 242 55.88 -36.53 -2.08
CA THR A 242 57.15 -37.27 -2.17
C THR A 242 57.01 -38.79 -2.11
N ASN A 243 55.92 -39.32 -1.60
CA ASN A 243 55.64 -40.77 -1.59
C ASN A 243 55.35 -41.36 -2.98
N GLN A 244 54.96 -40.56 -3.98
CA GLN A 244 54.76 -41.05 -5.35
C GLN A 244 56.01 -41.07 -6.20
N MET A 245 57.10 -40.38 -5.77
CA MET A 245 58.40 -40.44 -6.47
C MET A 245 59.11 -41.77 -6.28
N GLN A 246 58.79 -42.54 -5.26
CA GLN A 246 59.42 -43.84 -5.03
C GLN A 246 58.97 -44.94 -5.99
N THR A 247 57.72 -44.83 -6.49
CA THR A 247 57.18 -45.80 -7.47
C THR A 247 57.65 -45.58 -8.89
N LEU A 248 58.18 -44.39 -9.23
CA LEU A 248 58.74 -44.10 -10.55
C LEU A 248 60.24 -44.41 -10.66
N ARG A 249 60.89 -44.76 -9.54
CA ARG A 249 62.32 -45.09 -9.48
C ARG A 249 62.63 -46.60 -9.46
N GLY A 250 61.63 -47.43 -9.51
CA GLY A 250 61.68 -48.88 -9.38
C GLY A 250 61.23 -49.66 -10.61
N SER A 251 61.44 -49.14 -11.82
CA SER A 251 61.26 -49.88 -13.08
C SER A 251 62.51 -49.72 -13.94
#